data_ebfe09baa42da78563ca349c26b8e953
#
_entry.id   ebfe09baa42da78563ca349c26b8e953
#
_cell.length_a   1.000
_cell.length_b   1.000
_cell.length_c   1.000
_cell.angle_alpha   90.00
_cell.angle_beta   90.00
_cell.angle_gamma   90.00
#
_symmetry.space_group_name_H-M   'P 1'
#
loop_
_entity.id
_entity.type
_entity.pdbx_description
1 polymer ?
#
loop_
_entity_poly.entity_id
_entity_poly.type
_entity_poly.pdbx_seq_one_letter_code
_entity_poly.pdbx_strand_id
1 'polypeptide(L)'
;MRYSVLNFSVGPYERLARRWRTFEELGFDGAWIADDLNVPGYADFESWALLAALARETTRMRIGTLISTVRLRHPTFLAAQVVSVDHISGGRAAVGIGAGEPEQNARVGNPLWSARETLERLDEQAGILAALLRGQPIAHDGPFYPTVVEAMPQPITRPRPPLLIAAHGPMGLRAAARHADVWNCLGGQPYGAGPNPDRSADRSLPEAAAEVERLMARLDEACAAVGRDPTTLGRSILAFIPERVTDPFESVDAFDALVGAFAHLNLEEITFYWPPLDMAFREPPSPADEARFERIAAHRILDRPAGPGATLATPKEA
;
A
#
# COMPACT_ATOMS: atom_id res chain seq x y z
N MET A 1 -12.77 8.63 6.72
CA MET A 1 -11.42 8.49 6.11
C MET A 1 -10.52 7.77 7.09
N ARG A 2 -9.79 6.74 6.64
CA ARG A 2 -8.80 6.00 7.44
C ARG A 2 -7.42 6.66 7.32
N TYR A 3 -6.62 6.50 8.37
CA TYR A 3 -5.22 6.91 8.40
C TYR A 3 -4.33 5.70 8.63
N SER A 4 -3.40 5.50 7.72
CA SER A 4 -2.44 4.39 7.77
C SER A 4 -1.01 4.90 7.67
N VAL A 5 -0.07 4.04 7.99
CA VAL A 5 1.35 4.37 7.95
C VAL A 5 2.09 3.36 7.09
N LEU A 6 3.01 3.83 6.25
CA LEU A 6 3.96 3.01 5.52
C LEU A 6 5.29 3.02 6.26
N ASN A 7 5.77 1.84 6.61
CA ASN A 7 7.05 1.63 7.27
C ASN A 7 7.97 0.79 6.39
N PHE A 8 9.26 1.09 6.43
CA PHE A 8 10.28 0.30 5.73
C PHE A 8 10.77 -0.84 6.61
N SER A 9 11.13 -1.96 5.97
CA SER A 9 11.59 -3.20 6.63
C SER A 9 13.04 -3.16 7.11
N VAL A 10 13.55 -1.96 7.43
CA VAL A 10 14.95 -1.71 7.77
C VAL A 10 15.16 -1.60 9.27
N GLY A 11 16.18 -2.29 9.77
CA GLY A 11 16.64 -2.22 11.16
C GLY A 11 16.33 -3.48 11.99
N PRO A 12 16.67 -3.48 13.29
CA PRO A 12 16.42 -4.63 14.16
C PRO A 12 14.91 -4.91 14.30
N TYR A 13 14.54 -6.19 14.29
CA TYR A 13 13.14 -6.65 14.43
C TYR A 13 12.45 -6.03 15.65
N GLU A 14 13.09 -6.02 16.79
CA GLU A 14 12.54 -5.49 18.04
C GLU A 14 12.14 -4.01 17.96
N ARG A 15 12.86 -3.23 17.15
CA ARG A 15 12.50 -1.83 16.89
C ARG A 15 11.28 -1.72 15.99
N LEU A 16 11.22 -2.55 14.95
CA LEU A 16 10.06 -2.60 14.05
C LEU A 16 8.81 -3.05 14.80
N ALA A 17 8.91 -4.10 15.63
CA ALA A 17 7.81 -4.60 16.44
C ALA A 17 7.28 -3.54 17.42
N ARG A 18 8.18 -2.85 18.16
CA ARG A 18 7.77 -1.73 19.03
C ARG A 18 7.05 -0.64 18.23
N ARG A 19 7.61 -0.23 17.10
CA ARG A 19 7.03 0.83 16.26
C ARG A 19 5.62 0.46 15.79
N TRP A 20 5.39 -0.78 15.40
CA TRP A 20 4.07 -1.25 14.96
C TRP A 20 3.06 -1.28 16.10
N ARG A 21 3.46 -1.66 17.31
CA ARG A 21 2.60 -1.52 18.50
C ARG A 21 2.26 -0.06 18.77
N THR A 22 3.23 0.83 18.70
CA THR A 22 3.00 2.28 18.86
C THR A 22 2.03 2.82 17.81
N PHE A 23 2.12 2.39 16.54
CA PHE A 23 1.14 2.80 15.52
C PHE A 23 -0.28 2.38 15.89
N GLU A 24 -0.45 1.18 16.40
CA GLU A 24 -1.76 0.70 16.85
C GLU A 24 -2.29 1.46 18.07
N GLU A 25 -1.43 1.74 19.03
CA GLU A 25 -1.74 2.54 20.25
C GLU A 25 -2.13 3.99 19.87
N LEU A 26 -1.48 4.56 18.88
CA LEU A 26 -1.80 5.90 18.33
C LEU A 26 -3.05 5.94 17.46
N GLY A 27 -3.75 4.82 17.29
CA GLY A 27 -5.05 4.78 16.62
C GLY A 27 -5.00 4.71 15.08
N PHE A 28 -3.86 4.38 14.48
CA PHE A 28 -3.81 4.13 13.03
C PHE A 28 -4.73 2.96 12.66
N ASP A 29 -5.37 3.06 11.48
CA ASP A 29 -6.27 2.04 10.96
C ASP A 29 -5.52 0.91 10.23
N GLY A 30 -4.32 1.21 9.73
CA GLY A 30 -3.49 0.25 9.03
C GLY A 30 -2.00 0.57 9.09
N ALA A 31 -1.19 -0.46 8.91
CA ALA A 31 0.24 -0.34 8.72
C ALA A 31 0.69 -1.16 7.50
N TRP A 32 1.48 -0.54 6.67
CA TRP A 32 1.96 -1.08 5.42
C TRP A 32 3.47 -1.21 5.43
N ILE A 33 4.00 -2.20 4.72
CA ILE A 33 5.44 -2.33 4.44
C ILE A 33 5.67 -2.06 2.95
N ALA A 34 6.71 -1.28 2.64
CA ALA A 34 7.27 -1.24 1.30
C ALA A 34 7.96 -2.59 1.03
N ASP A 35 7.52 -3.29 -0.02
CA ASP A 35 8.06 -4.61 -0.36
C ASP A 35 9.23 -4.45 -1.34
N ASP A 36 10.31 -3.92 -0.82
CA ASP A 36 11.61 -3.87 -1.45
C ASP A 36 12.51 -5.00 -0.97
N LEU A 37 13.48 -5.38 -1.79
CA LEU A 37 14.45 -6.40 -1.44
C LEU A 37 15.81 -6.03 -2.04
N ASN A 38 16.87 -6.23 -1.24
CA ASN A 38 18.26 -5.95 -1.64
C ASN A 38 18.48 -4.49 -2.09
N VAL A 39 17.87 -3.54 -1.39
CA VAL A 39 18.10 -2.12 -1.67
C VAL A 39 19.56 -1.79 -1.36
N PRO A 40 20.33 -1.21 -2.30
CA PRO A 40 21.74 -0.92 -2.07
C PRO A 40 21.99 -0.07 -0.83
N GLY A 41 22.88 -0.54 0.04
CA GLY A 41 23.24 0.16 1.27
C GLY A 41 22.34 -0.14 2.48
N TYR A 42 21.30 -0.97 2.33
CA TYR A 42 20.38 -1.31 3.41
C TYR A 42 20.23 -2.81 3.60
N ALA A 43 20.04 -3.21 4.86
CA ALA A 43 19.70 -4.57 5.25
C ALA A 43 18.21 -4.62 5.59
N ASP A 44 17.41 -5.01 4.60
CA ASP A 44 15.97 -5.15 4.71
C ASP A 44 15.58 -6.60 4.98
N PHE A 45 14.54 -6.79 5.78
CA PHE A 45 13.89 -8.08 5.91
C PHE A 45 13.00 -8.36 4.69
N GLU A 46 12.83 -9.65 4.39
CA GLU A 46 11.79 -10.05 3.44
C GLU A 46 10.42 -9.68 3.99
N SER A 47 9.65 -8.92 3.23
CA SER A 47 8.48 -8.18 3.72
C SER A 47 7.35 -9.08 4.21
N TRP A 48 7.05 -10.19 3.53
CA TRP A 48 5.96 -11.09 3.93
C TRP A 48 6.31 -11.96 5.14
N ALA A 49 7.57 -12.36 5.28
CA ALA A 49 8.06 -13.02 6.50
C ALA A 49 7.98 -12.07 7.71
N LEU A 50 8.39 -10.80 7.50
CA LEU A 50 8.29 -9.76 8.54
C LEU A 50 6.81 -9.47 8.90
N LEU A 51 5.91 -9.36 7.90
CA LEU A 51 4.48 -9.14 8.13
C LEU A 51 3.85 -10.26 8.95
N ALA A 52 4.25 -11.53 8.73
CA ALA A 52 3.75 -12.64 9.51
C ALA A 52 4.11 -12.51 11.02
N ALA A 53 5.33 -12.04 11.31
CA ALA A 53 5.75 -11.77 12.67
C ALA A 53 5.01 -10.55 13.26
N LEU A 54 4.95 -9.43 12.53
CA LEU A 54 4.28 -8.20 12.96
C LEU A 54 2.76 -8.36 13.11
N ALA A 55 2.16 -9.33 12.39
CA ALA A 55 0.77 -9.72 12.58
C ALA A 55 0.47 -10.21 14.01
N ARG A 56 1.47 -10.75 14.72
CA ARG A 56 1.33 -11.19 16.11
C ARG A 56 1.62 -10.09 17.13
N GLU A 57 2.25 -9.02 16.71
CA GLU A 57 2.54 -7.85 17.55
C GLU A 57 1.38 -6.86 17.62
N THR A 58 0.39 -7.00 16.72
CA THR A 58 -0.76 -6.11 16.60
C THR A 58 -2.06 -6.92 16.63
N THR A 59 -3.19 -6.25 16.92
CA THR A 59 -4.48 -6.92 17.11
C THR A 59 -5.62 -6.35 16.27
N ARG A 60 -5.54 -5.07 15.88
CA ARG A 60 -6.62 -4.31 15.27
C ARG A 60 -6.30 -3.79 13.88
N MET A 61 -5.10 -3.24 13.68
CA MET A 61 -4.72 -2.60 12.42
C MET A 61 -4.79 -3.56 11.24
N ARG A 62 -5.26 -3.07 10.09
CA ARG A 62 -5.01 -3.72 8.80
C ARG A 62 -3.51 -3.73 8.52
N ILE A 63 -3.01 -4.84 7.99
CA ILE A 63 -1.59 -5.02 7.71
C ILE A 63 -1.37 -5.53 6.29
N GLY A 64 -0.30 -5.12 5.65
CA GLY A 64 -0.01 -5.56 4.29
C GLY A 64 1.17 -4.87 3.65
N THR A 65 1.28 -5.03 2.33
CA THR A 65 2.30 -4.35 1.54
C THR A 65 1.70 -3.20 0.72
N LEU A 66 2.41 -2.11 0.62
CA LEU A 66 2.12 -1.00 -0.28
C LEU A 66 3.43 -0.51 -0.92
N ILE A 67 3.85 -1.19 -1.98
CA ILE A 67 3.24 -2.29 -2.74
C ILE A 67 4.19 -3.48 -2.86
N SER A 68 3.65 -4.71 -3.02
CA SER A 68 4.42 -5.82 -3.58
C SER A 68 4.56 -5.62 -5.09
N THR A 69 5.77 -5.44 -5.55
CA THR A 69 6.00 -5.25 -6.99
C THR A 69 5.79 -6.56 -7.76
N VAL A 70 5.19 -6.44 -8.96
CA VAL A 70 5.03 -7.56 -9.88
C VAL A 70 6.36 -8.26 -10.24
N ARG A 71 7.49 -7.60 -9.95
CA ARG A 71 8.84 -8.02 -10.33
C ARG A 71 9.47 -9.06 -9.42
N LEU A 72 8.98 -9.20 -8.19
CA LEU A 72 9.63 -10.03 -7.17
C LEU A 72 9.04 -11.44 -7.03
N ARG A 73 7.74 -11.61 -7.29
CA ARG A 73 7.05 -12.88 -6.96
C ARG A 73 6.10 -13.34 -8.03
N HIS A 74 6.02 -14.66 -8.16
CA HIS A 74 4.94 -15.31 -8.91
C HIS A 74 3.60 -15.09 -8.17
N PRO A 75 2.47 -14.83 -8.87
CA PRO A 75 1.17 -14.54 -8.23
C PRO A 75 0.66 -15.65 -7.32
N THR A 76 0.91 -16.92 -7.61
CA THR A 76 0.49 -18.03 -6.73
C THR A 76 1.25 -18.02 -5.41
N PHE A 77 2.53 -17.68 -5.45
CA PHE A 77 3.34 -17.59 -4.24
C PHE A 77 2.91 -16.40 -3.39
N LEU A 78 2.67 -15.23 -4.01
CA LEU A 78 2.15 -14.06 -3.32
C LEU A 78 0.78 -14.34 -2.70
N ALA A 79 -0.14 -15.01 -3.43
CA ALA A 79 -1.44 -15.37 -2.88
C ALA A 79 -1.32 -16.27 -1.63
N ALA A 80 -0.42 -17.25 -1.66
CA ALA A 80 -0.16 -18.13 -0.51
C ALA A 80 0.37 -17.34 0.70
N GLN A 81 1.28 -16.39 0.49
CA GLN A 81 1.79 -15.50 1.54
C GLN A 81 0.67 -14.65 2.14
N VAL A 82 -0.16 -14.01 1.29
CA VAL A 82 -1.30 -13.18 1.74
C VAL A 82 -2.26 -14.01 2.60
N VAL A 83 -2.67 -15.18 2.12
CA VAL A 83 -3.61 -16.05 2.87
C VAL A 83 -3.01 -16.52 4.18
N SER A 84 -1.70 -16.84 4.20
CA SER A 84 -1.02 -17.21 5.45
C SER A 84 -1.04 -16.07 6.46
N VAL A 85 -0.71 -14.84 6.04
CA VAL A 85 -0.77 -13.67 6.91
C VAL A 85 -2.21 -13.33 7.32
N ASP A 86 -3.19 -13.57 6.46
CA ASP A 86 -4.61 -13.41 6.80
C ASP A 86 -5.01 -14.32 7.96
N HIS A 87 -4.62 -15.59 7.93
CA HIS A 87 -4.82 -16.52 9.04
C HIS A 87 -4.07 -16.11 10.31
N ILE A 88 -2.78 -15.77 10.20
CA ILE A 88 -1.94 -15.38 11.35
C ILE A 88 -2.48 -14.12 12.03
N SER A 89 -2.99 -13.17 11.24
CA SER A 89 -3.52 -11.90 11.73
C SER A 89 -4.97 -11.95 12.20
N GLY A 90 -5.69 -13.05 11.95
CA GLY A 90 -7.13 -13.14 12.24
C GLY A 90 -8.00 -12.31 11.29
N GLY A 91 -7.65 -12.26 9.99
CA GLY A 91 -8.46 -11.59 8.98
C GLY A 91 -8.13 -10.10 8.78
N ARG A 92 -6.88 -9.68 9.05
CA ARG A 92 -6.46 -8.27 8.89
C ARG A 92 -5.53 -8.02 7.71
N ALA A 93 -5.17 -9.07 6.94
CA ALA A 93 -4.26 -8.93 5.81
C ALA A 93 -4.90 -8.19 4.64
N ALA A 94 -4.07 -7.42 3.94
CA ALA A 94 -4.36 -6.83 2.64
C ALA A 94 -3.10 -6.88 1.77
N VAL A 95 -3.23 -6.74 0.47
CA VAL A 95 -2.11 -6.71 -0.45
C VAL A 95 -2.25 -5.56 -1.43
N GLY A 96 -1.25 -4.69 -1.46
CA GLY A 96 -1.09 -3.73 -2.53
C GLY A 96 -0.09 -4.28 -3.56
N ILE A 97 -0.42 -4.16 -4.84
CA ILE A 97 0.47 -4.52 -5.94
C ILE A 97 0.67 -3.34 -6.89
N GLY A 98 1.76 -3.37 -7.64
CA GLY A 98 2.08 -2.33 -8.62
C GLY A 98 3.24 -2.72 -9.51
N ALA A 99 3.55 -1.84 -10.45
CA ALA A 99 4.60 -2.07 -11.44
C ALA A 99 6.00 -2.18 -10.82
N GLY A 100 6.26 -1.46 -9.71
CA GLY A 100 7.59 -1.34 -9.14
C GLY A 100 8.58 -0.63 -10.07
N GLU A 101 9.84 -0.60 -9.67
CA GLU A 101 10.93 0.02 -10.41
C GLU A 101 11.75 -1.01 -11.19
N PRO A 102 12.26 -0.66 -12.39
CA PRO A 102 13.04 -1.59 -13.22
C PRO A 102 14.23 -2.22 -12.50
N GLU A 103 14.87 -1.48 -11.60
CA GLU A 103 16.05 -1.89 -10.84
C GLU A 103 15.76 -3.09 -9.92
N GLN A 104 14.51 -3.26 -9.47
CA GLN A 104 14.10 -4.39 -8.63
C GLN A 104 14.25 -5.74 -9.35
N ASN A 105 14.09 -5.79 -10.68
CA ASN A 105 14.36 -7.00 -11.44
C ASN A 105 15.83 -7.42 -11.29
N ALA A 106 16.76 -6.48 -11.47
CA ALA A 106 18.20 -6.77 -11.39
C ALA A 106 18.61 -7.24 -9.99
N ARG A 107 17.97 -6.71 -8.94
CA ARG A 107 18.25 -7.11 -7.55
C ARG A 107 17.99 -8.59 -7.26
N VAL A 108 17.09 -9.21 -8.01
CA VAL A 108 16.73 -10.63 -7.86
C VAL A 108 17.14 -11.49 -9.07
N GLY A 109 17.96 -10.94 -9.97
CA GLY A 109 18.46 -11.66 -11.13
C GLY A 109 17.43 -11.88 -12.25
N ASN A 110 16.29 -11.20 -12.22
CA ASN A 110 15.30 -11.26 -13.29
C ASN A 110 15.71 -10.40 -14.49
N PRO A 111 15.31 -10.76 -15.72
CA PRO A 111 15.48 -9.91 -16.88
C PRO A 111 14.77 -8.56 -16.71
N LEU A 112 15.31 -7.53 -17.34
CA LEU A 112 14.61 -6.25 -17.43
C LEU A 112 13.42 -6.37 -18.38
N TRP A 113 12.26 -5.98 -17.89
CA TRP A 113 11.04 -5.91 -18.68
C TRP A 113 10.81 -4.51 -19.19
N SER A 114 10.21 -4.38 -20.37
CA SER A 114 9.73 -3.09 -20.85
C SER A 114 8.60 -2.58 -19.94
N ALA A 115 8.36 -1.27 -19.95
CA ALA A 115 7.24 -0.69 -19.19
C ALA A 115 5.90 -1.32 -19.60
N ARG A 116 5.70 -1.59 -20.90
CA ARG A 116 4.50 -2.25 -21.42
C ARG A 116 4.36 -3.66 -20.86
N GLU A 117 5.39 -4.49 -20.98
CA GLU A 117 5.40 -5.87 -20.47
C GLU A 117 5.14 -5.90 -18.96
N THR A 118 5.72 -4.98 -18.20
CA THR A 118 5.48 -4.87 -16.76
C THR A 118 4.01 -4.65 -16.44
N LEU A 119 3.33 -3.79 -17.19
CA LEU A 119 1.91 -3.50 -16.98
C LEU A 119 0.99 -4.62 -17.47
N GLU A 120 1.38 -5.34 -18.53
CA GLU A 120 0.69 -6.55 -18.97
C GLU A 120 0.81 -7.67 -17.92
N ARG A 121 2.00 -7.86 -17.32
CA ARG A 121 2.22 -8.77 -16.18
C ARG A 121 1.43 -8.37 -14.94
N LEU A 122 1.31 -7.06 -14.67
CA LEU A 122 0.52 -6.57 -13.54
C LEU A 122 -0.98 -6.90 -13.71
N ASP A 123 -1.53 -6.72 -14.89
CA ASP A 123 -2.94 -7.04 -15.18
C ASP A 123 -3.20 -8.56 -15.04
N GLU A 124 -2.31 -9.39 -15.58
CA GLU A 124 -2.39 -10.86 -15.47
C GLU A 124 -2.24 -11.32 -14.02
N GLN A 125 -1.23 -10.81 -13.29
CA GLN A 125 -1.03 -11.11 -11.88
C GLN A 125 -2.25 -10.71 -11.03
N ALA A 126 -2.82 -9.54 -11.27
CA ALA A 126 -3.97 -9.04 -10.53
C ALA A 126 -5.20 -9.94 -10.70
N GLY A 127 -5.44 -10.45 -11.92
CA GLY A 127 -6.52 -11.40 -12.21
C GLY A 127 -6.35 -12.72 -11.46
N ILE A 128 -5.14 -13.28 -11.49
CA ILE A 128 -4.79 -14.52 -10.76
C ILE A 128 -4.96 -14.32 -9.25
N LEU A 129 -4.43 -13.23 -8.70
CA LEU A 129 -4.58 -12.90 -7.27
C LEU A 129 -6.04 -12.74 -6.88
N ALA A 130 -6.82 -12.03 -7.70
CA ALA A 130 -8.24 -11.80 -7.43
C ALA A 130 -9.04 -13.12 -7.29
N ALA A 131 -8.69 -14.16 -8.04
CA ALA A 131 -9.32 -15.48 -7.94
C ALA A 131 -8.79 -16.27 -6.73
N LEU A 132 -7.46 -16.37 -6.60
CA LEU A 132 -6.82 -17.17 -5.55
C LEU A 132 -7.13 -16.63 -4.14
N LEU A 133 -7.18 -15.31 -3.97
CA LEU A 133 -7.56 -14.69 -2.69
C LEU A 133 -9.04 -14.90 -2.32
N ARG A 134 -9.89 -15.37 -3.24
CA ARG A 134 -11.25 -15.88 -2.93
C ARG A 134 -11.24 -17.37 -2.59
N GLY A 135 -10.07 -18.01 -2.59
CA GLY A 135 -9.95 -19.46 -2.40
C GLY A 135 -10.47 -20.27 -3.58
N GLN A 136 -10.54 -19.67 -4.77
CA GLN A 136 -11.00 -20.35 -5.99
C GLN A 136 -9.86 -21.11 -6.64
N PRO A 137 -10.09 -22.36 -7.13
CA PRO A 137 -9.14 -23.03 -8.01
C PRO A 137 -9.02 -22.26 -9.32
N ILE A 138 -7.85 -22.29 -9.92
CA ILE A 138 -7.61 -21.67 -11.24
C ILE A 138 -6.88 -22.63 -12.17
N ALA A 139 -7.20 -22.53 -13.47
CA ALA A 139 -6.38 -23.00 -14.56
C ALA A 139 -6.19 -21.80 -15.50
N HIS A 140 -5.00 -21.23 -15.50
CA HIS A 140 -4.67 -20.04 -16.24
C HIS A 140 -3.57 -20.32 -17.25
N ASP A 141 -3.80 -20.03 -18.52
CA ASP A 141 -2.89 -20.24 -19.63
C ASP A 141 -2.51 -18.90 -20.27
N GLY A 142 -2.12 -17.94 -19.43
CA GLY A 142 -1.69 -16.63 -19.88
C GLY A 142 -0.20 -16.61 -20.28
N PRO A 143 0.24 -15.54 -20.98
CA PRO A 143 1.58 -15.47 -21.55
C PRO A 143 2.70 -15.35 -20.50
N PHE A 144 2.40 -14.91 -19.28
CA PHE A 144 3.43 -14.61 -18.28
C PHE A 144 3.39 -15.54 -17.08
N TYR A 145 2.19 -16.02 -16.69
CA TYR A 145 2.01 -16.82 -15.48
C TYR A 145 1.11 -18.04 -15.73
N PRO A 146 1.43 -18.90 -16.72
CA PRO A 146 0.64 -20.12 -16.91
C PRO A 146 0.70 -20.94 -15.63
N THR A 147 -0.47 -21.28 -15.06
CA THR A 147 -0.53 -21.91 -13.75
C THR A 147 -1.83 -22.67 -13.53
N VAL A 148 -1.72 -23.78 -12.79
CA VAL A 148 -2.87 -24.54 -12.30
C VAL A 148 -2.76 -24.63 -10.79
N VAL A 149 -3.79 -24.19 -10.09
CA VAL A 149 -3.94 -24.30 -8.64
C VAL A 149 -5.28 -24.96 -8.35
N GLU A 150 -5.25 -26.20 -7.89
CA GLU A 150 -6.46 -26.98 -7.62
C GLU A 150 -7.10 -26.62 -6.28
N ALA A 151 -6.27 -26.25 -5.30
CA ALA A 151 -6.74 -25.87 -3.96
C ALA A 151 -5.78 -24.89 -3.28
N MET A 152 -6.35 -23.98 -2.50
CA MET A 152 -5.66 -23.14 -1.55
C MET A 152 -6.43 -23.10 -0.22
N PRO A 153 -5.77 -22.81 0.91
CA PRO A 153 -6.47 -22.49 2.14
C PRO A 153 -7.46 -21.35 1.91
N GLN A 154 -8.67 -21.48 2.46
CA GLN A 154 -9.66 -20.41 2.35
C GLN A 154 -9.23 -19.24 3.23
N PRO A 155 -9.19 -17.99 2.74
CA PRO A 155 -8.89 -16.84 3.59
C PRO A 155 -9.95 -16.66 4.68
N ILE A 156 -9.57 -16.07 5.80
CA ILE A 156 -10.53 -15.68 6.86
C ILE A 156 -11.35 -14.48 6.39
N THR A 157 -10.70 -13.50 5.80
CA THR A 157 -11.34 -12.28 5.29
C THR A 157 -12.30 -12.60 4.13
N ARG A 158 -13.54 -12.10 4.21
CA ARG A 158 -14.56 -12.30 3.18
C ARG A 158 -14.90 -10.99 2.47
N PRO A 159 -15.11 -10.99 1.16
CA PRO A 159 -15.01 -12.12 0.24
C PRO A 159 -13.58 -12.55 -0.04
N ARG A 160 -12.58 -11.73 0.30
CA ARG A 160 -11.13 -11.97 0.20
C ARG A 160 -10.36 -10.89 0.97
N PRO A 161 -9.07 -11.10 1.30
CA PRO A 161 -8.16 -10.01 1.67
C PRO A 161 -8.19 -8.91 0.60
N PRO A 162 -8.32 -7.63 0.98
CA PRO A 162 -8.41 -6.53 0.03
C PRO A 162 -7.19 -6.46 -0.90
N LEU A 163 -7.45 -6.32 -2.19
CA LEU A 163 -6.43 -6.12 -3.23
C LEU A 163 -6.39 -4.64 -3.62
N LEU A 164 -5.27 -3.98 -3.32
CA LEU A 164 -4.98 -2.63 -3.77
C LEU A 164 -4.12 -2.68 -5.04
N ILE A 165 -4.38 -1.78 -5.98
CA ILE A 165 -3.53 -1.60 -7.16
C ILE A 165 -3.07 -0.15 -7.24
N ALA A 166 -1.74 0.05 -7.15
CA ALA A 166 -1.12 1.36 -7.32
C ALA A 166 -0.88 1.63 -8.81
N ALA A 167 -1.52 2.68 -9.33
CA ALA A 167 -1.47 2.99 -10.75
C ALA A 167 -1.70 4.48 -11.06
N HIS A 168 -1.03 4.96 -12.12
CA HIS A 168 -1.13 6.34 -12.61
C HIS A 168 -1.45 6.39 -14.12
N GLY A 169 -0.94 5.46 -14.91
CA GLY A 169 -1.10 5.40 -16.35
C GLY A 169 -2.31 4.59 -16.82
N PRO A 170 -2.73 4.73 -18.09
CA PRO A 170 -3.98 4.13 -18.61
C PRO A 170 -4.07 2.61 -18.44
N MET A 171 -2.98 1.88 -18.68
CA MET A 171 -2.98 0.42 -18.54
C MET A 171 -3.14 -0.01 -17.07
N GLY A 172 -2.42 0.65 -16.15
CA GLY A 172 -2.54 0.37 -14.73
C GLY A 172 -3.90 0.75 -14.16
N LEU A 173 -4.48 1.89 -14.58
CA LEU A 173 -5.85 2.29 -14.19
C LEU A 173 -6.88 1.27 -14.69
N ARG A 174 -6.69 0.68 -15.87
CA ARG A 174 -7.55 -0.38 -16.39
C ARG A 174 -7.42 -1.67 -15.57
N ALA A 175 -6.21 -2.05 -15.16
CA ALA A 175 -5.99 -3.18 -14.27
C ALA A 175 -6.66 -2.95 -12.91
N ALA A 176 -6.55 -1.75 -12.34
CA ALA A 176 -7.25 -1.38 -11.11
C ALA A 176 -8.77 -1.47 -11.27
N ALA A 177 -9.32 -0.92 -12.35
CA ALA A 177 -10.75 -0.99 -12.65
C ALA A 177 -11.29 -2.43 -12.76
N ARG A 178 -10.50 -3.36 -13.30
CA ARG A 178 -10.90 -4.78 -13.44
C ARG A 178 -10.82 -5.57 -12.15
N HIS A 179 -9.76 -5.37 -11.36
CA HIS A 179 -9.33 -6.36 -10.38
C HIS A 179 -9.27 -5.84 -8.94
N ALA A 180 -9.05 -4.51 -8.73
CA ALA A 180 -8.81 -3.97 -7.41
C ALA A 180 -10.09 -3.80 -6.58
N ASP A 181 -9.94 -3.92 -5.25
CA ASP A 181 -10.91 -3.43 -4.28
C ASP A 181 -10.65 -1.95 -3.97
N VAL A 182 -9.37 -1.52 -4.02
CA VAL A 182 -8.95 -0.14 -3.79
C VAL A 182 -7.89 0.25 -4.82
N TRP A 183 -8.05 1.42 -5.42
CA TRP A 183 -6.99 2.07 -6.19
C TRP A 183 -6.14 2.96 -5.29
N ASN A 184 -4.83 3.01 -5.58
CA ASN A 184 -3.88 3.87 -4.87
C ASN A 184 -3.02 4.69 -5.84
N CYS A 185 -2.59 5.88 -5.40
CA CYS A 185 -1.59 6.68 -6.09
C CYS A 185 -0.68 7.43 -5.10
N LEU A 186 0.40 8.04 -5.61
CA LEU A 186 1.39 8.79 -4.83
C LEU A 186 0.93 10.23 -4.49
N GLY A 187 -0.30 10.41 -4.04
CA GLY A 187 -0.81 11.70 -3.61
C GLY A 187 -0.70 12.80 -4.67
N GLY A 188 -0.75 12.44 -5.96
CA GLY A 188 -0.65 13.38 -7.07
C GLY A 188 0.76 13.88 -7.38
N GLN A 189 1.78 13.44 -6.67
CA GLN A 189 3.17 13.79 -6.97
C GLN A 189 3.66 13.02 -8.20
N PRO A 190 4.60 13.59 -8.98
CA PRO A 190 5.18 12.90 -10.12
C PRO A 190 5.95 11.66 -9.64
N TYR A 191 5.74 10.55 -10.32
CA TYR A 191 6.54 9.36 -10.13
C TYR A 191 7.76 9.45 -11.04
N GLY A 192 8.92 9.79 -10.47
CA GLY A 192 10.17 9.87 -11.20
C GLY A 192 10.86 8.51 -11.23
N ALA A 193 10.95 7.90 -12.40
CA ALA A 193 11.85 6.78 -12.60
C ALA A 193 13.29 7.31 -12.73
N GLY A 194 14.16 7.00 -11.75
CA GLY A 194 15.58 7.23 -11.90
C GLY A 194 16.27 7.85 -10.68
N PRO A 195 17.61 7.74 -10.61
CA PRO A 195 18.40 8.17 -9.46
C PRO A 195 18.51 9.69 -9.30
N ASN A 196 17.93 10.46 -10.24
CA ASN A 196 17.88 11.92 -10.16
C ASN A 196 16.55 12.41 -10.75
N PRO A 197 15.41 12.22 -10.05
CA PRO A 197 14.15 12.77 -10.50
C PRO A 197 14.29 14.28 -10.63
N ASP A 198 13.83 14.85 -11.75
CA ASP A 198 13.72 16.30 -11.89
C ASP A 198 12.70 16.82 -10.86
N ARG A 199 13.19 17.25 -9.71
CA ARG A 199 12.38 17.78 -8.60
C ARG A 199 11.73 19.14 -8.92
N SER A 200 12.05 19.74 -10.06
CA SER A 200 11.33 20.93 -10.55
C SER A 200 9.86 20.61 -10.85
N ALA A 201 9.53 19.35 -11.04
CA ALA A 201 8.17 18.86 -11.24
C ALA A 201 7.37 18.59 -9.97
N ASP A 202 7.97 18.73 -8.78
CA ASP A 202 7.28 18.54 -7.49
C ASP A 202 6.12 19.54 -7.37
N ARG A 203 4.96 19.03 -6.96
CA ARG A 203 3.72 19.78 -6.85
C ARG A 203 3.51 20.27 -5.42
N SER A 204 2.98 21.49 -5.29
CA SER A 204 2.38 21.96 -4.04
C SER A 204 1.14 21.11 -3.68
N LEU A 205 0.69 21.19 -2.43
CA LEU A 205 -0.50 20.42 -2.01
C LEU A 205 -1.75 20.67 -2.86
N PRO A 206 -2.11 21.93 -3.23
CA PRO A 206 -3.24 22.17 -4.14
C PRO A 206 -3.05 21.57 -5.54
N GLU A 207 -1.84 21.65 -6.11
CA GLU A 207 -1.54 21.07 -7.42
C GLU A 207 -1.56 19.54 -7.38
N ALA A 208 -1.07 18.95 -6.29
CA ALA A 208 -1.10 17.51 -6.06
C ALA A 208 -2.55 17.00 -5.90
N ALA A 209 -3.39 17.70 -5.16
CA ALA A 209 -4.81 17.37 -5.01
C ALA A 209 -5.55 17.46 -6.36
N ALA A 210 -5.31 18.50 -7.15
CA ALA A 210 -5.89 18.64 -8.49
C ALA A 210 -5.42 17.50 -9.45
N GLU A 211 -4.19 17.00 -9.29
CA GLU A 211 -3.73 15.83 -10.06
C GLU A 211 -4.42 14.54 -9.62
N VAL A 212 -4.62 14.33 -8.30
CA VAL A 212 -5.38 13.17 -7.82
C VAL A 212 -6.81 13.21 -8.36
N GLU A 213 -7.46 14.37 -8.37
CA GLU A 213 -8.79 14.52 -8.95
C GLU A 213 -8.83 14.14 -10.44
N ARG A 214 -7.83 14.58 -11.23
CA ARG A 214 -7.69 14.16 -12.64
C ARG A 214 -7.47 12.66 -12.80
N LEU A 215 -6.65 12.05 -11.93
CA LEU A 215 -6.44 10.60 -11.95
C LEU A 215 -7.72 9.83 -11.59
N MET A 216 -8.51 10.34 -10.64
CA MET A 216 -9.80 9.75 -10.27
C MET A 216 -10.80 9.82 -11.43
N ALA A 217 -10.89 10.93 -12.15
CA ALA A 217 -11.73 11.04 -13.35
C ALA A 217 -11.35 10.00 -14.41
N ARG A 218 -10.03 9.83 -14.67
CA ARG A 218 -9.53 8.80 -15.61
C ARG A 218 -9.78 7.37 -15.11
N LEU A 219 -9.77 7.16 -13.80
CA LEU A 219 -10.13 5.87 -13.20
C LEU A 219 -11.61 5.56 -13.41
N ASP A 220 -12.49 6.57 -13.28
CA ASP A 220 -13.91 6.43 -13.52
C ASP A 220 -14.20 6.08 -15.00
N GLU A 221 -13.48 6.72 -15.93
CA GLU A 221 -13.52 6.36 -17.36
C GLU A 221 -13.06 4.90 -17.58
N ALA A 222 -12.00 4.48 -16.89
CA ALA A 222 -11.51 3.11 -16.99
C ALA A 222 -12.51 2.10 -16.41
N CYS A 223 -13.22 2.44 -15.32
CA CYS A 223 -14.28 1.64 -14.75
C CYS A 223 -15.45 1.50 -15.74
N ALA A 224 -15.90 2.61 -16.33
CA ALA A 224 -16.95 2.60 -17.35
C ALA A 224 -16.59 1.74 -18.56
N ALA A 225 -15.32 1.81 -19.01
CA ALA A 225 -14.83 1.02 -20.15
C ALA A 225 -14.83 -0.50 -19.90
N VAL A 226 -14.82 -0.95 -18.64
CA VAL A 226 -14.89 -2.37 -18.25
C VAL A 226 -16.26 -2.75 -17.67
N GLY A 227 -17.24 -1.85 -17.72
CA GLY A 227 -18.61 -2.08 -17.22
C GLY A 227 -18.72 -2.15 -15.70
N ARG A 228 -17.79 -1.53 -14.97
CA ARG A 228 -17.80 -1.46 -13.50
C ARG A 228 -18.38 -0.12 -13.01
N ASP A 229 -19.25 -0.18 -12.01
CA ASP A 229 -19.66 1.02 -11.28
C ASP A 229 -18.44 1.58 -10.50
N PRO A 230 -17.99 2.83 -10.80
CA PRO A 230 -16.82 3.42 -10.16
C PRO A 230 -16.98 3.63 -8.65
N THR A 231 -18.19 3.68 -8.13
CA THR A 231 -18.46 3.82 -6.68
C THR A 231 -18.11 2.56 -5.89
N THR A 232 -17.96 1.41 -6.56
CA THR A 232 -17.54 0.13 -5.95
C THR A 232 -16.03 -0.02 -5.80
N LEU A 233 -15.25 0.93 -6.32
CA LEU A 233 -13.78 0.94 -6.22
C LEU A 233 -13.35 1.99 -5.22
N GLY A 234 -12.77 1.55 -4.09
CA GLY A 234 -12.20 2.43 -3.08
C GLY A 234 -11.04 3.26 -3.65
N ARG A 235 -10.79 4.40 -3.05
CA ARG A 235 -9.71 5.33 -3.45
C ARG A 235 -8.85 5.67 -2.26
N SER A 236 -7.54 5.53 -2.43
CA SER A 236 -6.55 5.86 -1.40
C SER A 236 -5.35 6.58 -1.99
N ILE A 237 -4.61 7.29 -1.15
CA ILE A 237 -3.33 7.87 -1.53
C ILE A 237 -2.23 7.43 -0.56
N LEU A 238 -1.02 7.26 -1.08
CA LEU A 238 0.20 7.32 -0.32
C LEU A 238 0.70 8.76 -0.39
N ALA A 239 0.71 9.46 0.73
CA ALA A 239 1.11 10.86 0.80
C ALA A 239 2.64 10.96 0.62
N PHE A 240 3.08 11.01 -0.63
CA PHE A 240 4.48 11.27 -0.95
C PHE A 240 4.79 12.74 -0.66
N ILE A 241 5.82 12.99 0.15
CA ILE A 241 6.20 14.32 0.62
C ILE A 241 7.48 14.73 -0.10
N PRO A 242 7.41 15.57 -1.15
CA PRO A 242 8.59 16.16 -1.75
C PRO A 242 9.19 17.25 -0.85
N GLU A 243 10.42 17.65 -1.10
CA GLU A 243 11.14 18.66 -0.29
C GLU A 243 10.39 20.01 -0.14
N ARG A 244 9.49 20.33 -1.09
CA ARG A 244 8.67 21.55 -1.06
C ARG A 244 7.44 21.46 -0.17
N VAL A 245 7.12 20.28 0.32
CA VAL A 245 5.95 20.03 1.18
C VAL A 245 6.46 19.68 2.57
N THR A 246 5.98 20.38 3.57
CA THR A 246 6.33 20.12 4.96
C THR A 246 5.85 18.74 5.37
N ASP A 247 6.70 17.97 6.06
CA ASP A 247 6.34 16.67 6.63
C ASP A 247 5.08 16.83 7.51
N PRO A 248 4.04 16.01 7.33
CA PRO A 248 2.81 16.09 8.12
C PRO A 248 3.04 15.90 9.62
N PHE A 249 4.13 15.25 10.01
CA PHE A 249 4.50 15.09 11.43
C PHE A 249 5.52 16.12 11.92
N GLU A 250 5.75 17.19 11.17
CA GLU A 250 6.51 18.35 11.65
C GLU A 250 5.71 19.20 12.62
N SER A 251 4.41 19.41 12.33
CA SER A 251 3.50 20.15 13.19
C SER A 251 2.04 19.75 12.95
N VAL A 252 1.17 20.12 13.89
CA VAL A 252 -0.28 19.94 13.75
C VAL A 252 -0.81 20.68 12.51
N ASP A 253 -0.33 21.89 12.25
CA ASP A 253 -0.74 22.68 11.08
C ASP A 253 -0.30 22.01 9.76
N ALA A 254 0.89 21.39 9.73
CA ALA A 254 1.36 20.65 8.57
C ALA A 254 0.50 19.41 8.30
N PHE A 255 0.13 18.68 9.34
CA PHE A 255 -0.80 17.54 9.22
C PHE A 255 -2.15 17.99 8.69
N ASP A 256 -2.73 19.05 9.28
CA ASP A 256 -4.02 19.59 8.87
C ASP A 256 -3.99 20.15 7.45
N ALA A 257 -2.90 20.80 7.05
CA ALA A 257 -2.72 21.30 5.69
C ALA A 257 -2.72 20.16 4.66
N LEU A 258 -2.00 19.05 4.94
CA LEU A 258 -1.97 17.91 4.05
C LEU A 258 -3.35 17.24 3.96
N VAL A 259 -3.94 16.89 5.10
CA VAL A 259 -5.26 16.22 5.11
C VAL A 259 -6.34 17.13 4.50
N GLY A 260 -6.31 18.43 4.82
CA GLY A 260 -7.23 19.42 4.29
C GLY A 260 -7.16 19.56 2.76
N ALA A 261 -5.97 19.47 2.18
CA ALA A 261 -5.79 19.54 0.73
C ALA A 261 -6.56 18.44 -0.04
N PHE A 262 -6.70 17.26 0.55
CA PHE A 262 -7.38 16.11 -0.06
C PHE A 262 -8.80 15.85 0.48
N ALA A 263 -9.29 16.64 1.43
CA ALA A 263 -10.56 16.38 2.12
C ALA A 263 -11.79 16.35 1.19
N HIS A 264 -11.75 17.10 0.09
CA HIS A 264 -12.84 17.17 -0.90
C HIS A 264 -12.90 15.98 -1.86
N LEU A 265 -11.85 15.12 -1.89
CA LEU A 265 -11.72 14.03 -2.86
C LEU A 265 -12.42 12.73 -2.46
N ASN A 266 -13.09 12.70 -1.31
CA ASN A 266 -13.80 11.52 -0.81
C ASN A 266 -12.91 10.24 -0.79
N LEU A 267 -11.67 10.40 -0.34
CA LEU A 267 -10.75 9.27 -0.20
C LEU A 267 -11.16 8.40 0.99
N GLU A 268 -10.98 7.09 0.85
CA GLU A 268 -11.17 6.15 1.95
C GLU A 268 -10.00 6.16 2.93
N GLU A 269 -8.77 6.36 2.41
CA GLU A 269 -7.55 6.22 3.19
C GLU A 269 -6.45 7.16 2.70
N ILE A 270 -5.75 7.78 3.66
CA ILE A 270 -4.46 8.43 3.45
C ILE A 270 -3.40 7.63 4.21
N THR A 271 -2.36 7.21 3.50
CA THR A 271 -1.20 6.53 4.07
C THR A 271 -0.04 7.50 4.15
N PHE A 272 0.58 7.63 5.31
CA PHE A 272 1.74 8.46 5.56
C PHE A 272 3.02 7.63 5.61
N TYR A 273 4.17 8.22 5.28
CA TYR A 273 5.46 7.60 5.58
C TYR A 273 5.84 7.81 7.05
N TRP A 274 6.34 6.75 7.69
CA TRP A 274 7.06 6.89 8.95
C TRP A 274 8.11 5.79 9.12
N PRO A 275 9.39 6.12 9.33
CA PRO A 275 9.94 7.49 9.26
C PRO A 275 9.75 8.14 7.88
N PRO A 276 9.92 9.47 7.79
CA PRO A 276 9.97 10.15 6.50
C PRO A 276 10.98 9.49 5.56
N LEU A 277 10.73 9.59 4.25
CA LEU A 277 11.47 8.81 3.25
C LEU A 277 12.98 9.08 3.25
N ASP A 278 13.39 10.32 3.50
CA ASP A 278 14.80 10.70 3.61
C ASP A 278 15.49 10.13 4.86
N MET A 279 14.77 10.03 5.99
CA MET A 279 15.26 9.43 7.23
C MET A 279 15.24 7.91 7.20
N ALA A 280 14.29 7.31 6.49
CA ALA A 280 14.13 5.85 6.46
C ALA A 280 15.39 5.13 6.00
N PHE A 281 16.17 5.79 5.14
CA PHE A 281 17.33 5.22 4.46
C PHE A 281 18.67 5.81 4.89
N ARG A 282 18.73 6.78 5.79
CA ARG A 282 20.01 7.40 6.22
C ARG A 282 20.29 7.20 7.69
N GLU A 283 19.44 7.72 8.54
CA GLU A 283 19.58 7.61 9.99
C GLU A 283 18.23 7.30 10.62
N PRO A 284 18.16 6.44 11.65
CA PRO A 284 16.92 6.23 12.36
C PRO A 284 16.44 7.55 12.97
N PRO A 285 15.12 7.80 13.07
CA PRO A 285 14.58 8.97 13.75
C PRO A 285 15.19 9.12 15.14
N SER A 286 15.53 10.34 15.51
CA SER A 286 15.97 10.63 16.86
C SER A 286 14.82 10.43 17.87
N PRO A 287 15.10 10.28 19.17
CA PRO A 287 14.06 10.25 20.20
C PRO A 287 13.14 11.49 20.17
N ALA A 288 13.67 12.66 19.74
CA ALA A 288 12.88 13.88 19.60
C ALA A 288 11.91 13.79 18.41
N ASP A 289 12.33 13.19 17.29
CA ASP A 289 11.47 12.96 16.13
C ASP A 289 10.36 11.96 16.44
N GLU A 290 10.70 10.85 17.12
CA GLU A 290 9.70 9.88 17.57
C GLU A 290 8.67 10.53 18.52
N ALA A 291 9.11 11.29 19.51
CA ALA A 291 8.22 11.99 20.44
C ALA A 291 7.36 13.05 19.74
N ARG A 292 7.87 13.70 18.70
CA ARG A 292 7.10 14.66 17.88
C ARG A 292 6.01 13.94 17.09
N PHE A 293 6.37 12.88 16.39
CA PHE A 293 5.43 12.02 15.66
C PHE A 293 4.31 11.52 16.57
N GLU A 294 4.65 10.90 17.71
CA GLU A 294 3.69 10.35 18.66
C GLU A 294 2.71 11.43 19.16
N ARG A 295 3.21 12.62 19.49
CA ARG A 295 2.38 13.73 19.96
C ARG A 295 1.39 14.21 18.90
N ILE A 296 1.83 14.36 17.64
CA ILE A 296 0.96 14.81 16.54
C ILE A 296 -0.05 13.71 16.18
N ALA A 297 0.39 12.47 16.11
CA ALA A 297 -0.48 11.32 15.81
C ALA A 297 -1.53 11.14 16.92
N ALA A 298 -1.17 11.23 18.19
CA ALA A 298 -2.12 11.18 19.30
C ALA A 298 -3.19 12.26 19.15
N HIS A 299 -2.79 13.48 18.85
CA HIS A 299 -3.71 14.61 18.74
C HIS A 299 -4.63 14.56 17.52
N ARG A 300 -4.18 13.99 16.38
CA ARG A 300 -4.93 14.03 15.11
C ARG A 300 -5.51 12.67 14.67
N ILE A 301 -4.98 11.60 15.18
CA ILE A 301 -5.40 10.26 14.77
C ILE A 301 -6.13 9.54 15.91
N LEU A 302 -5.54 9.49 17.12
CA LEU A 302 -6.15 8.82 18.26
C LEU A 302 -7.40 9.57 18.76
N ASP A 303 -7.34 10.89 18.90
CA ASP A 303 -8.43 11.73 19.43
C ASP A 303 -9.52 12.05 18.38
N ARG A 304 -9.42 11.55 17.16
CA ARG A 304 -10.43 11.80 16.14
C ARG A 304 -11.79 11.18 16.54
N PRO A 305 -12.92 11.86 16.25
CA PRO A 305 -14.23 11.28 16.45
C PRO A 305 -14.38 10.01 15.62
N ALA A 306 -14.93 8.93 16.21
CA ALA A 306 -15.19 7.70 15.51
C ALA A 306 -16.04 7.97 14.26
N GLY A 307 -15.50 7.69 13.07
CA GLY A 307 -16.22 7.84 11.82
C GLY A 307 -17.39 6.85 11.72
N PRO A 308 -18.45 7.15 10.96
CA PRO A 308 -19.52 6.20 10.72
C PRO A 308 -18.94 4.99 9.95
N GLY A 309 -18.79 3.85 10.63
CA GLY A 309 -18.28 2.59 10.06
C GLY A 309 -17.20 1.86 10.84
N ALA A 310 -16.81 2.33 12.02
CA ALA A 310 -15.80 1.69 12.87
C ALA A 310 -16.32 0.50 13.69
N THR A 311 -17.38 -0.16 13.27
CA THR A 311 -17.81 -1.43 13.86
C THR A 311 -17.13 -2.57 13.13
N LEU A 312 -15.96 -2.99 13.63
CA LEU A 312 -15.43 -4.31 13.36
C LEU A 312 -16.46 -5.32 13.85
N ALA A 313 -16.99 -6.13 12.93
CA ALA A 313 -17.79 -7.29 13.30
C ALA A 313 -16.92 -8.17 14.19
N THR A 314 -17.26 -8.24 15.47
CA THR A 314 -16.71 -9.25 16.39
C THR A 314 -16.99 -10.63 15.80
N PRO A 315 -16.01 -11.53 15.71
CA PRO A 315 -16.28 -12.93 15.36
C PRO A 315 -17.24 -13.48 16.43
N LYS A 316 -18.43 -13.91 16.03
CA LYS A 316 -19.26 -14.75 16.87
C LYS A 316 -18.49 -16.04 17.10
N GLU A 317 -18.29 -16.35 18.37
CA GLU A 317 -17.81 -17.65 18.84
C GLU A 317 -18.63 -18.76 18.19
N ALA A 318 -17.94 -19.69 17.54
CA ALA A 318 -18.46 -20.99 17.12
C ALA A 318 -17.44 -22.05 17.47
#